data_5ccb34c313c24e6f39eea5c5f69ed723
#
_entry.id   5ccb34c313c24e6f39eea5c5f69ed723
#
_cell.length_a   1.000
_cell.length_b   1.000
_cell.length_c   1.000
_cell.angle_alpha   90.00
_cell.angle_beta   90.00
_cell.angle_gamma   90.00
#
_symmetry.space_group_name_H-M   'P 1'
#
loop_
_entity.id
_entity.type
_entity.pdbx_description
1 polymer ?
#
loop_
_entity_poly.entity_id
_entity_poly.type
_entity_poly.pdbx_seq_one_letter_code
_entity_poly.pdbx_strand_id
1 'polypeptide(L)'
;MRPAHFLASVVTAAAAVIALANPASAAPVNYVALGDSYASGLGTGSYDGTSGSCKRGPLAYPALWAAATAPASFKSVACSGARTGDVINGQTAALSTSTTLVTLQVGGNDAGFTDVITTCTFGSDQDCVNRVNQSKTFIANTLPGLLDNTYGAVRGKAPSARVVVLGYPRIYKVPGTCNVGLSDTKRSAINSGSDALHNAISARAAAAGFGYVDVRGAFGGHEICSSDWWLNSLSWPVEESYHPNRAGHQSGYLPALRAVVG
;
A
#
# COMPACT_ATOMS: atom_id res chain seq x y z
N MET A 1 -10.21 -80.92 -50.99
CA MET A 1 -9.14 -79.92 -50.88
C MET A 1 -9.77 -78.52 -50.60
N ARG A 2 -9.61 -78.03 -49.45
CA ARG A 2 -10.14 -76.71 -49.09
C ARG A 2 -8.95 -75.76 -48.96
N PRO A 3 -8.99 -74.51 -49.52
CA PRO A 3 -7.92 -73.55 -49.34
C PRO A 3 -8.10 -72.76 -48.01
N ALA A 4 -6.99 -72.66 -47.31
CA ALA A 4 -6.91 -71.86 -46.11
C ALA A 4 -6.67 -70.39 -46.47
N HIS A 5 -7.56 -69.49 -45.97
CA HIS A 5 -7.37 -68.04 -46.08
C HIS A 5 -6.57 -67.50 -44.85
N PHE A 6 -5.38 -67.00 -45.13
CA PHE A 6 -4.61 -66.21 -44.15
C PHE A 6 -5.11 -64.77 -44.12
N LEU A 7 -5.67 -64.38 -43.00
CA LEU A 7 -5.99 -62.94 -42.70
C LEU A 7 -4.75 -62.30 -42.09
N ALA A 8 -4.15 -61.35 -42.78
CA ALA A 8 -3.07 -60.49 -42.26
C ALA A 8 -3.70 -59.32 -41.53
N SER A 9 -3.50 -59.28 -40.21
CA SER A 9 -3.94 -58.11 -39.36
C SER A 9 -2.87 -57.03 -39.43
N VAL A 10 -3.22 -55.88 -40.01
CA VAL A 10 -2.39 -54.65 -39.97
C VAL A 10 -2.65 -53.94 -38.65
N VAL A 11 -1.63 -53.93 -37.79
CA VAL A 11 -1.63 -53.12 -36.56
C VAL A 11 -1.11 -51.73 -36.90
N THR A 12 -2.02 -50.72 -36.94
CA THR A 12 -1.65 -49.31 -37.05
C THR A 12 -1.31 -48.77 -35.67
N ALA A 13 -0.01 -48.55 -35.42
CA ALA A 13 0.45 -47.87 -34.23
C ALA A 13 0.20 -46.33 -34.37
N ALA A 14 -0.76 -45.79 -33.63
CA ALA A 14 -0.98 -44.35 -33.50
C ALA A 14 0.09 -43.78 -32.54
N ALA A 15 1.05 -43.03 -33.07
CA ALA A 15 1.99 -42.27 -32.25
C ALA A 15 1.29 -41.01 -31.67
N ALA A 16 1.00 -41.03 -30.38
CA ALA A 16 0.50 -39.84 -29.67
C ALA A 16 1.65 -38.83 -29.52
N VAL A 17 1.58 -37.73 -30.26
CA VAL A 17 2.49 -36.58 -30.07
C VAL A 17 2.04 -35.85 -28.82
N ILE A 18 2.74 -36.03 -27.70
CA ILE A 18 2.57 -35.25 -26.49
C ILE A 18 3.24 -33.90 -26.76
N ALA A 19 2.44 -32.87 -27.08
CA ALA A 19 2.91 -31.49 -27.13
C ALA A 19 3.25 -31.09 -25.70
N LEU A 20 4.53 -30.95 -25.36
CA LEU A 20 5.00 -30.32 -24.14
C LEU A 20 4.61 -28.85 -24.23
N ALA A 21 3.53 -28.44 -23.57
CA ALA A 21 3.20 -27.03 -23.38
C ALA A 21 4.35 -26.42 -22.56
N ASN A 22 5.16 -25.58 -23.18
CA ASN A 22 6.10 -24.74 -22.44
C ASN A 22 5.30 -23.89 -21.43
N PRO A 23 5.69 -23.87 -20.15
CA PRO A 23 5.05 -22.97 -19.21
C PRO A 23 5.18 -21.54 -19.76
N ALA A 24 4.05 -20.87 -19.95
CA ALA A 24 4.05 -19.46 -20.37
C ALA A 24 4.91 -18.69 -19.37
N SER A 25 6.02 -18.13 -19.84
CA SER A 25 6.85 -17.26 -19.01
C SER A 25 5.96 -16.11 -18.52
N ALA A 26 5.87 -15.92 -17.21
CA ALA A 26 5.13 -14.79 -16.66
C ALA A 26 5.66 -13.49 -17.26
N ALA A 27 4.76 -12.61 -17.70
CA ALA A 27 5.16 -11.35 -18.30
C ALA A 27 6.03 -10.55 -17.31
N PRO A 28 7.09 -9.87 -17.80
CA PRO A 28 8.00 -9.14 -16.93
C PRO A 28 7.27 -8.04 -16.16
N VAL A 29 7.51 -7.96 -14.84
CA VAL A 29 6.92 -6.95 -13.98
C VAL A 29 7.78 -5.70 -13.99
N ASN A 30 7.24 -4.60 -14.50
CA ASN A 30 7.82 -3.25 -14.40
C ASN A 30 7.06 -2.50 -13.30
N TYR A 31 7.67 -2.39 -12.12
CA TYR A 31 7.03 -1.90 -10.92
C TYR A 31 7.40 -0.45 -10.60
N VAL A 32 6.39 0.40 -10.36
CA VAL A 32 6.57 1.76 -9.84
C VAL A 32 5.75 1.94 -8.57
N ALA A 33 6.41 2.39 -7.50
CA ALA A 33 5.78 2.72 -6.23
C ALA A 33 5.63 4.23 -6.08
N LEU A 34 4.40 4.67 -5.87
CA LEU A 34 3.98 6.05 -5.65
C LEU A 34 3.45 6.21 -4.22
N GLY A 35 3.42 7.42 -3.73
CA GLY A 35 2.74 7.75 -2.49
C GLY A 35 3.48 8.68 -1.56
N ASP A 36 3.10 8.62 -0.29
CA ASP A 36 3.59 9.47 0.79
C ASP A 36 4.66 8.81 1.67
N SER A 37 4.78 9.25 2.91
CA SER A 37 5.74 8.74 3.89
C SER A 37 5.57 7.27 4.23
N TYR A 38 4.35 6.75 4.21
CA TYR A 38 4.09 5.33 4.47
C TYR A 38 4.59 4.45 3.31
N ALA A 39 4.54 4.93 2.07
CA ALA A 39 5.09 4.23 0.92
C ALA A 39 6.60 4.43 0.77
N SER A 40 7.14 5.58 1.21
CA SER A 40 8.58 5.85 1.15
C SER A 40 9.39 5.05 2.18
N GLY A 41 8.77 4.68 3.31
CA GLY A 41 9.41 3.93 4.40
C GLY A 41 9.92 4.82 5.54
N LEU A 42 9.37 6.05 5.68
CA LEU A 42 9.62 6.87 6.86
C LEU A 42 9.20 6.09 8.11
N GLY A 43 10.01 6.13 9.16
CA GLY A 43 9.84 5.36 10.39
C GLY A 43 10.69 4.09 10.47
N THR A 44 11.34 3.67 9.37
CA THR A 44 12.22 2.49 9.37
C THR A 44 13.63 2.78 9.88
N GLY A 45 14.04 4.04 9.98
CA GLY A 45 15.39 4.47 10.35
C GLY A 45 16.47 4.06 9.34
N SER A 46 16.08 3.72 8.09
CA SER A 46 17.02 3.31 7.04
C SER A 46 16.60 3.92 5.71
N TYR A 47 17.33 4.91 5.25
CA TYR A 47 17.01 5.72 4.08
C TYR A 47 18.13 5.75 3.07
N ASP A 48 17.77 5.81 1.79
CA ASP A 48 18.68 6.14 0.71
C ASP A 48 19.04 7.64 0.80
N GLY A 49 20.33 7.93 1.00
CA GLY A 49 20.81 9.30 1.12
C GLY A 49 20.51 10.18 -0.09
N THR A 50 20.34 9.60 -1.28
CA THR A 50 19.99 10.32 -2.51
C THR A 50 18.51 10.71 -2.55
N SER A 51 17.69 10.15 -1.68
CA SER A 51 16.26 10.45 -1.61
C SER A 51 15.93 11.75 -0.87
N GLY A 52 16.89 12.33 -0.14
CA GLY A 52 16.73 13.58 0.59
C GLY A 52 15.54 13.56 1.56
N SER A 53 14.72 14.61 1.49
CA SER A 53 13.51 14.75 2.32
C SER A 53 12.41 13.72 2.00
N CYS A 54 12.46 13.04 0.87
CA CYS A 54 11.48 12.01 0.55
C CYS A 54 11.60 10.75 1.41
N LYS A 55 12.77 10.53 2.06
CA LYS A 55 12.97 9.42 3.02
C LYS A 55 12.63 8.04 2.44
N ARG A 56 12.96 7.80 1.18
CA ARG A 56 12.84 6.46 0.60
C ARG A 56 13.91 5.55 1.16
N GLY A 57 13.56 4.28 1.41
CA GLY A 57 14.52 3.35 1.98
C GLY A 57 14.28 1.88 1.58
N PRO A 58 15.31 1.04 1.75
CA PRO A 58 15.24 -0.38 1.36
C PRO A 58 14.30 -1.21 2.23
N LEU A 59 13.91 -0.70 3.39
CA LEU A 59 12.99 -1.36 4.32
C LEU A 59 11.53 -0.92 4.15
N ALA A 60 11.22 -0.04 3.18
CA ALA A 60 9.87 0.26 2.78
C ALA A 60 9.21 -0.96 2.11
N TYR A 61 7.92 -1.19 2.34
CA TYR A 61 7.22 -2.36 1.79
C TYR A 61 7.36 -2.51 0.26
N PRO A 62 7.39 -1.43 -0.55
CA PRO A 62 7.60 -1.58 -1.98
C PRO A 62 8.99 -2.12 -2.33
N ALA A 63 10.03 -1.65 -1.63
CA ALA A 63 11.39 -2.11 -1.83
C ALA A 63 11.58 -3.55 -1.33
N LEU A 64 10.98 -3.91 -0.21
CA LEU A 64 10.97 -5.29 0.31
C LEU A 64 10.28 -6.25 -0.66
N TRP A 65 9.16 -5.84 -1.26
CA TRP A 65 8.49 -6.64 -2.27
C TRP A 65 9.37 -6.82 -3.51
N ALA A 66 9.97 -5.74 -4.00
CA ALA A 66 10.86 -5.81 -5.16
C ALA A 66 12.11 -6.68 -4.90
N ALA A 67 12.72 -6.58 -3.72
CA ALA A 67 13.85 -7.43 -3.35
C ALA A 67 13.48 -8.92 -3.30
N ALA A 68 12.25 -9.24 -2.90
CA ALA A 68 11.80 -10.63 -2.76
C ALA A 68 11.32 -11.26 -4.06
N THR A 69 10.86 -10.47 -5.05
CA THR A 69 10.26 -10.97 -6.31
C THR A 69 11.12 -10.72 -7.52
N ALA A 70 12.17 -9.91 -7.40
CA ALA A 70 13.10 -9.55 -8.46
C ALA A 70 12.38 -9.15 -9.78
N PRO A 71 11.50 -8.10 -9.75
CA PRO A 71 10.82 -7.65 -10.95
C PRO A 71 11.82 -7.18 -12.02
N ALA A 72 11.42 -7.17 -13.28
CA ALA A 72 12.25 -6.72 -14.40
C ALA A 72 12.76 -5.27 -14.20
N SER A 73 11.94 -4.43 -13.57
CA SER A 73 12.37 -3.12 -13.09
C SER A 73 11.60 -2.70 -11.84
N PHE A 74 12.26 -1.91 -10.98
CA PHE A 74 11.64 -1.30 -9.80
C PHE A 74 12.06 0.16 -9.66
N LYS A 75 11.09 1.03 -9.44
CA LYS A 75 11.33 2.43 -9.11
C LYS A 75 10.35 2.91 -8.04
N SER A 76 10.86 3.38 -6.91
CA SER A 76 10.06 4.11 -5.92
C SER A 76 10.27 5.60 -6.11
N VAL A 77 9.17 6.34 -6.24
CA VAL A 77 9.13 7.80 -6.26
C VAL A 77 8.22 8.36 -5.18
N ALA A 78 7.80 7.51 -4.24
CA ALA A 78 7.08 7.95 -3.05
C ALA A 78 7.91 9.00 -2.29
N CYS A 79 7.24 9.95 -1.66
CA CYS A 79 7.91 11.05 -0.99
C CYS A 79 7.19 11.42 0.31
N SER A 80 7.94 11.50 1.40
CA SER A 80 7.41 11.91 2.71
C SER A 80 6.67 13.25 2.58
N GLY A 81 5.47 13.35 3.18
CA GLY A 81 4.64 14.54 3.12
C GLY A 81 3.79 14.69 1.86
N ALA A 82 3.96 13.84 0.84
CA ALA A 82 3.25 13.98 -0.42
C ALA A 82 1.73 13.91 -0.24
N ARG A 83 1.04 14.79 -0.95
CA ARG A 83 -0.41 14.86 -1.11
C ARG A 83 -0.79 14.37 -2.51
N THR A 84 -2.07 14.24 -2.75
CA THR A 84 -2.63 13.85 -4.06
C THR A 84 -2.10 14.73 -5.20
N GLY A 85 -2.02 16.03 -5.01
CA GLY A 85 -1.45 16.97 -5.98
C GLY A 85 0.03 16.71 -6.30
N ASP A 86 0.83 16.34 -5.29
CA ASP A 86 2.25 16.02 -5.48
C ASP A 86 2.45 14.74 -6.29
N VAL A 87 1.56 13.75 -6.08
CA VAL A 87 1.56 12.54 -6.91
C VAL A 87 1.31 12.89 -8.37
N ILE A 88 0.27 13.70 -8.65
CA ILE A 88 -0.07 14.11 -10.03
C ILE A 88 1.08 14.87 -10.66
N ASN A 89 1.60 15.90 -10.01
CA ASN A 89 2.53 16.86 -10.59
C ASN A 89 3.98 16.36 -10.64
N GLY A 90 4.35 15.38 -9.79
CA GLY A 90 5.74 14.91 -9.68
C GLY A 90 5.90 13.41 -9.93
N GLN A 91 5.12 12.59 -9.22
CA GLN A 91 5.39 11.16 -9.17
C GLN A 91 4.91 10.40 -10.42
N THR A 92 3.81 10.83 -11.04
CA THR A 92 3.27 10.19 -12.26
C THR A 92 4.24 10.28 -13.45
N ALA A 93 5.22 11.17 -13.43
CA ALA A 93 6.28 11.22 -14.44
C ALA A 93 7.16 9.97 -14.50
N ALA A 94 7.15 9.14 -13.44
CA ALA A 94 7.86 7.86 -13.42
C ALA A 94 7.09 6.73 -14.12
N LEU A 95 5.82 6.93 -14.43
CA LEU A 95 4.96 5.97 -15.11
C LEU A 95 5.10 6.05 -16.62
N SER A 96 4.87 4.92 -17.29
CA SER A 96 4.81 4.82 -18.75
C SER A 96 3.87 3.70 -19.18
N THR A 97 3.64 3.56 -20.47
CA THR A 97 2.85 2.45 -21.04
C THR A 97 3.48 1.08 -20.82
N SER A 98 4.79 1.01 -20.51
CA SER A 98 5.48 -0.23 -20.14
C SER A 98 5.37 -0.58 -18.65
N THR A 99 4.85 0.31 -17.80
CA THR A 99 4.60 0.02 -16.39
C THR A 99 3.49 -1.02 -16.27
N THR A 100 3.76 -2.12 -15.56
CA THR A 100 2.80 -3.22 -15.41
C THR A 100 2.23 -3.35 -13.99
N LEU A 101 2.95 -2.82 -12.98
CA LEU A 101 2.50 -2.79 -11.59
C LEU A 101 2.72 -1.39 -11.01
N VAL A 102 1.69 -0.86 -10.37
CA VAL A 102 1.75 0.39 -9.58
C VAL A 102 1.22 0.12 -8.18
N THR A 103 1.96 0.52 -7.15
CA THR A 103 1.37 0.71 -5.81
C THR A 103 1.25 2.19 -5.51
N LEU A 104 0.17 2.57 -4.83
CA LEU A 104 -0.10 3.96 -4.46
C LEU A 104 -0.64 4.02 -3.03
N GLN A 105 -0.09 4.91 -2.22
CA GLN A 105 -0.58 5.19 -0.87
C GLN A 105 -0.55 6.70 -0.64
N VAL A 106 -1.70 7.35 -0.61
CA VAL A 106 -1.83 8.80 -0.52
C VAL A 106 -3.20 9.21 0.03
N GLY A 107 -3.29 10.39 0.60
CA GLY A 107 -4.53 11.00 1.11
C GLY A 107 -4.50 11.34 2.60
N GLY A 108 -3.62 10.72 3.38
CA GLY A 108 -3.45 11.04 4.81
C GLY A 108 -2.98 12.48 5.04
N ASN A 109 -2.04 12.96 4.23
CA ASN A 109 -1.55 14.34 4.31
C ASN A 109 -2.57 15.35 3.80
N ASP A 110 -3.37 15.01 2.79
CA ASP A 110 -4.50 15.85 2.34
C ASP A 110 -5.51 16.05 3.46
N ALA A 111 -5.79 15.00 4.23
CA ALA A 111 -6.69 15.01 5.39
C ALA A 111 -6.11 15.73 6.63
N GLY A 112 -4.86 16.20 6.58
CA GLY A 112 -4.23 16.93 7.66
C GLY A 112 -3.75 16.06 8.82
N PHE A 113 -3.16 14.89 8.53
CA PHE A 113 -2.69 13.93 9.54
C PHE A 113 -1.78 14.57 10.59
N THR A 114 -0.79 15.38 10.17
CA THR A 114 0.15 16.05 11.08
C THR A 114 -0.58 16.97 12.05
N ASP A 115 -1.54 17.76 11.56
CA ASP A 115 -2.31 18.69 12.41
C ASP A 115 -3.21 17.94 13.40
N VAL A 116 -3.79 16.78 12.96
CA VAL A 116 -4.57 15.91 13.84
C VAL A 116 -3.69 15.42 14.99
N ILE A 117 -2.54 14.85 14.67
CA ILE A 117 -1.62 14.31 15.69
C ILE A 117 -1.12 15.42 16.63
N THR A 118 -0.74 16.58 16.10
CA THR A 118 -0.27 17.72 16.89
C THR A 118 -1.37 18.21 17.85
N THR A 119 -2.59 18.42 17.34
CA THR A 119 -3.71 18.87 18.17
C THR A 119 -4.07 17.83 19.23
N CYS A 120 -4.10 16.55 18.87
CA CYS A 120 -4.39 15.48 19.84
C CYS A 120 -3.29 15.32 20.89
N THR A 121 -2.03 15.57 20.54
CA THR A 121 -0.92 15.47 21.48
C THR A 121 -0.93 16.59 22.52
N PHE A 122 -1.17 17.82 22.09
CA PHE A 122 -1.00 19.01 22.94
C PHE A 122 -2.31 19.65 23.41
N GLY A 123 -3.42 19.43 22.72
CA GLY A 123 -4.72 19.97 23.06
C GLY A 123 -5.50 19.13 24.07
N SER A 124 -6.70 19.57 24.42
CA SER A 124 -7.67 18.83 25.22
C SER A 124 -8.27 17.63 24.43
N ASP A 125 -9.02 16.77 25.11
CA ASP A 125 -9.80 15.71 24.44
C ASP A 125 -10.79 16.32 23.43
N GLN A 126 -11.44 17.42 23.81
CA GLN A 126 -12.40 18.09 22.94
C GLN A 126 -11.74 18.70 21.71
N ASP A 127 -10.55 19.33 21.84
CA ASP A 127 -9.80 19.87 20.70
C ASP A 127 -9.42 18.76 19.73
N CYS A 128 -8.94 17.62 20.24
CA CYS A 128 -8.61 16.46 19.44
C CYS A 128 -9.84 15.94 18.68
N VAL A 129 -10.95 15.72 19.35
CA VAL A 129 -12.20 15.25 18.73
C VAL A 129 -12.68 16.23 17.66
N ASN A 130 -12.65 17.53 17.94
CA ASN A 130 -13.04 18.58 16.99
C ASN A 130 -12.13 18.55 15.75
N ARG A 131 -10.80 18.47 15.94
CA ARG A 131 -9.84 18.44 14.82
C ARG A 131 -10.00 17.18 13.97
N VAL A 132 -10.21 16.01 14.60
CA VAL A 132 -10.51 14.77 13.88
C VAL A 132 -11.81 14.89 13.09
N ASN A 133 -12.87 15.48 13.66
CA ASN A 133 -14.14 15.66 12.94
C ASN A 133 -14.01 16.60 11.75
N GLN A 134 -13.19 17.65 11.83
CA GLN A 134 -12.84 18.50 10.67
C GLN A 134 -12.14 17.68 9.57
N SER A 135 -11.17 16.84 9.96
CA SER A 135 -10.48 15.93 9.02
C SER A 135 -11.47 14.97 8.36
N LYS A 136 -12.38 14.37 9.13
CA LYS A 136 -13.41 13.46 8.59
C LYS A 136 -14.37 14.16 7.63
N THR A 137 -14.70 15.42 7.89
CA THR A 137 -15.51 16.24 6.97
C THR A 137 -14.78 16.45 5.64
N PHE A 138 -13.48 16.76 5.69
CA PHE A 138 -12.65 16.88 4.50
C PHE A 138 -12.55 15.54 3.75
N ILE A 139 -12.33 14.42 4.47
CA ILE A 139 -12.26 13.08 3.91
C ILE A 139 -13.57 12.71 3.19
N ALA A 140 -14.71 13.10 3.74
CA ALA A 140 -16.01 12.77 3.13
C ALA A 140 -16.33 13.63 1.91
N ASN A 141 -16.01 14.92 1.94
CA ASN A 141 -16.53 15.90 0.98
C ASN A 141 -15.51 16.34 -0.09
N THR A 142 -14.21 16.31 0.23
CA THR A 142 -13.17 16.87 -0.65
C THR A 142 -12.21 15.79 -1.17
N LEU A 143 -11.76 14.90 -0.30
CA LEU A 143 -10.77 13.88 -0.66
C LEU A 143 -11.21 12.97 -1.82
N PRO A 144 -12.49 12.57 -1.97
CA PRO A 144 -12.90 11.71 -3.07
C PRO A 144 -12.56 12.28 -4.45
N GLY A 145 -12.83 13.56 -4.70
CA GLY A 145 -12.50 14.20 -5.97
C GLY A 145 -10.98 14.32 -6.21
N LEU A 146 -10.20 14.53 -5.15
CA LEU A 146 -8.74 14.56 -5.23
C LEU A 146 -8.16 13.17 -5.59
N LEU A 147 -8.71 12.11 -5.00
CA LEU A 147 -8.34 10.73 -5.31
C LEU A 147 -8.72 10.36 -6.75
N ASP A 148 -9.91 10.73 -7.21
CA ASP A 148 -10.34 10.47 -8.59
C ASP A 148 -9.41 11.10 -9.62
N ASN A 149 -9.02 12.35 -9.41
CA ASN A 149 -8.05 13.04 -10.26
C ASN A 149 -6.70 12.33 -10.25
N THR A 150 -6.24 11.88 -9.08
CA THR A 150 -4.96 11.16 -8.94
C THR A 150 -5.02 9.81 -9.65
N TYR A 151 -6.09 9.06 -9.46
CA TYR A 151 -6.26 7.73 -10.08
C TYR A 151 -6.41 7.85 -11.61
N GLY A 152 -7.11 8.89 -12.08
CA GLY A 152 -7.20 9.23 -13.51
C GLY A 152 -5.83 9.54 -14.11
N ALA A 153 -5.00 10.34 -13.42
CA ALA A 153 -3.64 10.65 -13.85
C ALA A 153 -2.74 9.40 -13.91
N VAL A 154 -2.81 8.52 -12.89
CA VAL A 154 -2.09 7.23 -12.88
C VAL A 154 -2.53 6.36 -14.05
N ARG A 155 -3.84 6.18 -14.26
CA ARG A 155 -4.40 5.38 -15.37
C ARG A 155 -4.02 5.94 -16.72
N GLY A 156 -4.02 7.28 -16.89
CA GLY A 156 -3.62 7.93 -18.13
C GLY A 156 -2.15 7.70 -18.52
N LYS A 157 -1.26 7.58 -17.54
CA LYS A 157 0.18 7.32 -17.77
C LYS A 157 0.51 5.83 -17.90
N ALA A 158 -0.20 4.97 -17.20
CA ALA A 158 0.02 3.52 -17.18
C ALA A 158 -1.31 2.78 -17.44
N PRO A 159 -1.84 2.84 -18.66
CA PRO A 159 -3.21 2.38 -18.98
C PRO A 159 -3.43 0.89 -18.75
N SER A 160 -2.41 0.07 -18.93
CA SER A 160 -2.48 -1.39 -18.77
C SER A 160 -1.94 -1.89 -17.44
N ALA A 161 -1.45 -0.99 -16.56
CA ALA A 161 -0.89 -1.40 -15.29
C ALA A 161 -1.96 -1.94 -14.34
N ARG A 162 -1.60 -3.00 -13.60
CA ARG A 162 -2.29 -3.36 -12.38
C ARG A 162 -1.98 -2.30 -11.33
N VAL A 163 -2.99 -1.60 -10.84
CA VAL A 163 -2.84 -0.57 -9.82
C VAL A 163 -3.40 -1.10 -8.51
N VAL A 164 -2.63 -1.02 -7.44
CA VAL A 164 -3.01 -1.43 -6.09
C VAL A 164 -2.82 -0.25 -5.14
N VAL A 165 -3.90 0.15 -4.51
CA VAL A 165 -3.92 1.22 -3.51
C VAL A 165 -3.82 0.59 -2.12
N LEU A 166 -2.93 1.11 -1.26
CA LEU A 166 -2.79 0.65 0.11
C LEU A 166 -3.42 1.66 1.08
N GLY A 167 -4.11 1.13 2.08
CA GLY A 167 -4.71 1.93 3.16
C GLY A 167 -3.72 2.21 4.30
N TYR A 168 -4.25 2.88 5.33
CA TYR A 168 -3.52 3.21 6.55
C TYR A 168 -4.03 2.36 7.72
N PRO A 169 -3.16 1.97 8.67
CA PRO A 169 -3.59 1.24 9.85
C PRO A 169 -4.31 2.15 10.85
N ARG A 170 -5.00 1.56 11.82
CA ARG A 170 -5.31 2.25 13.06
C ARG A 170 -4.04 2.50 13.84
N ILE A 171 -3.93 3.64 14.48
CA ILE A 171 -2.68 4.08 15.11
C ILE A 171 -2.54 3.51 16.53
N TYR A 172 -3.64 3.44 17.27
CA TYR A 172 -3.60 3.11 18.69
C TYR A 172 -4.45 1.90 19.05
N LYS A 173 -3.94 1.08 19.96
CA LYS A 173 -4.76 0.14 20.71
C LYS A 173 -5.69 0.90 21.68
N VAL A 174 -6.97 0.50 21.72
CA VAL A 174 -7.98 1.06 22.62
C VAL A 174 -8.75 -0.08 23.27
N PRO A 175 -8.85 -0.12 24.61
CA PRO A 175 -8.18 0.75 25.58
C PRO A 175 -6.65 0.53 25.58
N GLY A 176 -5.89 1.56 25.98
CA GLY A 176 -4.44 1.49 26.03
C GLY A 176 -3.86 2.29 27.20
N THR A 177 -2.79 1.77 27.79
CA THR A 177 -2.15 2.36 28.99
C THR A 177 -0.75 2.89 28.75
N CYS A 178 -0.24 2.78 27.52
CA CYS A 178 1.06 3.31 27.17
C CYS A 178 0.96 4.77 26.73
N ASN A 179 2.07 5.45 26.65
CA ASN A 179 2.26 6.82 26.22
C ASN A 179 1.53 7.88 27.06
N VAL A 180 2.34 8.76 27.53
CA VAL A 180 1.92 9.95 28.24
C VAL A 180 1.08 10.84 27.33
N GLY A 181 -0.04 11.34 27.81
CA GLY A 181 -0.76 12.45 27.23
C GLY A 181 -1.93 12.12 26.30
N LEU A 182 -2.11 10.86 25.87
CA LEU A 182 -3.25 10.51 25.02
C LEU A 182 -4.25 9.64 25.80
N SER A 183 -5.43 10.21 26.06
CA SER A 183 -6.59 9.49 26.62
C SER A 183 -7.16 8.50 25.60
N ASP A 184 -7.95 7.55 26.06
CA ASP A 184 -8.67 6.63 25.17
C ASP A 184 -9.68 7.35 24.26
N THR A 185 -10.19 8.51 24.68
CA THR A 185 -11.01 9.41 23.85
C THR A 185 -10.21 9.89 22.64
N LYS A 186 -9.00 10.41 22.84
CA LYS A 186 -8.13 10.88 21.76
C LYS A 186 -7.71 9.74 20.84
N ARG A 187 -7.32 8.60 21.40
CA ARG A 187 -6.92 7.41 20.63
C ARG A 187 -8.07 6.91 19.76
N SER A 188 -9.26 6.81 20.32
CA SER A 188 -10.47 6.41 19.59
C SER A 188 -10.81 7.40 18.47
N ALA A 189 -10.68 8.71 18.74
CA ALA A 189 -10.89 9.74 17.74
C ALA A 189 -9.90 9.58 16.57
N ILE A 190 -8.59 9.46 16.84
CA ILE A 190 -7.55 9.26 15.80
C ILE A 190 -7.84 8.00 14.96
N ASN A 191 -8.16 6.87 15.60
CA ASN A 191 -8.51 5.64 14.90
C ASN A 191 -9.75 5.81 14.00
N SER A 192 -10.74 6.59 14.45
CA SER A 192 -11.92 6.89 13.62
C SER A 192 -11.57 7.69 12.36
N GLY A 193 -10.50 8.48 12.40
CA GLY A 193 -9.93 9.14 11.22
C GLY A 193 -9.32 8.14 10.23
N SER A 194 -8.58 7.15 10.73
CA SER A 194 -8.07 6.05 9.89
C SER A 194 -9.19 5.24 9.23
N ASP A 195 -10.28 5.00 9.95
CA ASP A 195 -11.46 4.30 9.40
C ASP A 195 -12.17 5.14 8.33
N ALA A 196 -12.26 6.46 8.52
CA ALA A 196 -12.81 7.36 7.50
C ALA A 196 -11.95 7.38 6.23
N LEU A 197 -10.61 7.42 6.37
CA LEU A 197 -9.67 7.30 5.24
C LEU A 197 -9.85 5.98 4.50
N HIS A 198 -9.95 4.85 5.23
CA HIS A 198 -10.21 3.54 4.63
C HIS A 198 -11.47 3.58 3.77
N ASN A 199 -12.59 4.09 4.30
CA ASN A 199 -13.85 4.10 3.58
C ASN A 199 -13.77 4.94 2.29
N ALA A 200 -13.16 6.13 2.35
CA ALA A 200 -13.01 6.99 1.19
C ALA A 200 -12.06 6.39 0.14
N ILE A 201 -10.87 5.97 0.55
CA ILE A 201 -9.82 5.46 -0.36
C ILE A 201 -10.28 4.16 -1.03
N SER A 202 -10.84 3.20 -0.26
CA SER A 202 -11.30 1.92 -0.79
C SER A 202 -12.44 2.08 -1.81
N ALA A 203 -13.41 2.96 -1.51
CA ALA A 203 -14.51 3.24 -2.42
C ALA A 203 -14.02 3.88 -3.72
N ARG A 204 -13.07 4.82 -3.66
CA ARG A 204 -12.52 5.46 -4.87
C ARG A 204 -11.61 4.52 -5.67
N ALA A 205 -10.82 3.68 -5.00
CA ALA A 205 -10.02 2.65 -5.65
C ALA A 205 -10.91 1.67 -6.42
N ALA A 206 -11.98 1.19 -5.80
CA ALA A 206 -12.95 0.32 -6.45
C ALA A 206 -13.63 0.99 -7.66
N ALA A 207 -14.03 2.25 -7.55
CA ALA A 207 -14.62 3.01 -8.65
C ALA A 207 -13.66 3.20 -9.83
N ALA A 208 -12.34 3.28 -9.57
CA ALA A 208 -11.30 3.37 -10.59
C ALA A 208 -10.90 2.00 -11.18
N GLY A 209 -11.47 0.89 -10.71
CA GLY A 209 -11.06 -0.47 -11.07
C GLY A 209 -9.67 -0.84 -10.55
N PHE A 210 -9.24 -0.25 -9.43
CA PHE A 210 -7.97 -0.53 -8.77
C PHE A 210 -8.16 -1.53 -7.63
N GLY A 211 -7.13 -2.35 -7.39
CA GLY A 211 -7.06 -3.17 -6.18
C GLY A 211 -6.90 -2.29 -4.94
N TYR A 212 -7.42 -2.76 -3.81
CA TYR A 212 -7.23 -2.10 -2.53
C TYR A 212 -6.73 -3.08 -1.47
N VAL A 213 -5.78 -2.66 -0.65
CA VAL A 213 -5.23 -3.42 0.48
C VAL A 213 -5.64 -2.74 1.78
N ASP A 214 -6.55 -3.36 2.53
CA ASP A 214 -6.85 -2.95 3.90
C ASP A 214 -5.84 -3.54 4.87
N VAL A 215 -4.99 -2.71 5.43
CA VAL A 215 -3.95 -3.14 6.37
C VAL A 215 -4.38 -3.09 7.83
N ARG A 216 -5.58 -2.59 8.15
CA ARG A 216 -6.05 -2.43 9.53
C ARG A 216 -6.10 -3.76 10.27
N GLY A 217 -6.53 -4.82 9.58
CA GLY A 217 -6.53 -6.18 10.14
C GLY A 217 -5.13 -6.73 10.39
N ALA A 218 -4.20 -6.49 9.44
CA ALA A 218 -2.80 -6.92 9.58
C ALA A 218 -2.07 -6.24 10.75
N PHE A 219 -2.43 -4.99 11.05
CA PHE A 219 -1.88 -4.25 12.19
C PHE A 219 -2.64 -4.45 13.50
N GLY A 220 -3.74 -5.22 13.49
CA GLY A 220 -4.51 -5.52 14.71
C GLY A 220 -3.68 -6.27 15.73
N GLY A 221 -3.58 -5.72 16.96
CA GLY A 221 -2.70 -6.22 18.02
C GLY A 221 -1.26 -5.71 17.96
N HIS A 222 -0.94 -4.89 16.95
CA HIS A 222 0.38 -4.29 16.72
C HIS A 222 0.34 -2.75 16.67
N GLU A 223 -0.78 -2.15 17.04
CA GLU A 223 -0.93 -0.70 17.18
C GLU A 223 -0.05 -0.19 18.33
N ILE A 224 0.19 1.11 18.38
CA ILE A 224 0.82 1.75 19.54
C ILE A 224 0.00 1.41 20.79
N CYS A 225 0.65 1.03 21.89
CA CYS A 225 0.08 0.52 23.14
C CYS A 225 -0.35 -0.97 23.13
N SER A 226 -0.09 -1.72 22.08
CA SER A 226 -0.12 -3.17 22.12
C SER A 226 1.16 -3.74 22.79
N SER A 227 1.33 -5.06 22.83
CA SER A 227 2.55 -5.68 23.34
C SER A 227 3.72 -5.65 22.34
N ASP A 228 3.42 -5.55 21.06
CA ASP A 228 4.40 -5.55 19.96
C ASP A 228 3.99 -4.49 18.93
N TRP A 229 4.70 -3.38 18.92
CA TRP A 229 4.34 -2.21 18.11
C TRP A 229 4.95 -2.27 16.72
N TRP A 230 4.12 -2.14 15.72
CA TRP A 230 4.53 -2.00 14.32
C TRP A 230 4.46 -0.55 13.81
N LEU A 231 4.10 0.36 14.69
CA LEU A 231 4.10 1.80 14.47
C LEU A 231 5.00 2.45 15.51
N ASN A 232 5.81 3.40 15.11
CA ASN A 232 6.54 4.25 16.04
C ASN A 232 5.54 5.12 16.83
N SER A 233 5.73 5.22 18.12
CA SER A 233 5.11 6.26 18.92
C SER A 233 5.82 7.61 18.68
N LEU A 234 5.66 8.59 19.57
CA LEU A 234 6.52 9.76 19.55
C LEU A 234 7.98 9.30 19.66
N SER A 235 8.77 9.62 18.65
CA SER A 235 10.14 9.15 18.49
C SER A 235 11.07 10.29 18.05
N TRP A 236 12.35 10.02 18.00
CA TRP A 236 13.34 10.92 17.47
C TRP A 236 14.14 10.20 16.37
N PRO A 237 14.28 10.81 15.15
CA PRO A 237 13.77 12.12 14.72
C PRO A 237 12.23 12.19 14.73
N VAL A 238 11.69 13.38 15.06
CA VAL A 238 10.23 13.54 15.28
C VAL A 238 9.38 13.19 14.07
N GLU A 239 9.91 13.35 12.88
CA GLU A 239 9.23 12.99 11.62
C GLU A 239 8.94 11.49 11.49
N GLU A 240 9.68 10.62 12.20
CA GLU A 240 9.43 9.17 12.21
C GLU A 240 8.25 8.77 13.12
N SER A 241 7.77 9.69 13.95
CA SER A 241 6.64 9.43 14.85
C SER A 241 5.38 9.07 14.07
N TYR A 242 4.63 8.08 14.59
CA TYR A 242 3.35 7.62 14.03
C TYR A 242 3.44 7.00 12.63
N HIS A 243 4.65 6.61 12.20
CA HIS A 243 4.90 5.89 10.96
C HIS A 243 5.19 4.42 11.23
N PRO A 244 4.94 3.53 10.25
CA PRO A 244 5.29 2.13 10.36
C PRO A 244 6.81 1.96 10.56
N ASN A 245 7.18 1.18 11.57
CA ASN A 245 8.56 0.80 11.77
C ASN A 245 8.95 -0.36 10.84
N ARG A 246 10.16 -0.91 11.03
CA ARG A 246 10.63 -2.06 10.21
C ARG A 246 9.68 -3.24 10.26
N ALA A 247 9.16 -3.59 11.45
CA ALA A 247 8.22 -4.69 11.61
C ALA A 247 6.89 -4.40 10.89
N GLY A 248 6.38 -3.17 10.98
CA GLY A 248 5.17 -2.75 10.28
C GLY A 248 5.28 -2.87 8.76
N HIS A 249 6.45 -2.54 8.18
CA HIS A 249 6.68 -2.76 6.76
C HIS A 249 6.85 -4.23 6.40
N GLN A 250 7.66 -4.97 7.17
CA GLN A 250 8.03 -6.35 6.87
C GLN A 250 6.88 -7.34 7.16
N SER A 251 6.18 -7.16 8.27
CA SER A 251 5.18 -8.12 8.76
C SER A 251 3.75 -7.65 8.58
N GLY A 252 3.51 -6.33 8.43
CA GLY A 252 2.20 -5.76 8.18
C GLY A 252 1.95 -5.52 6.69
N TYR A 253 2.64 -4.55 6.10
CA TYR A 253 2.40 -4.13 4.72
C TYR A 253 2.82 -5.16 3.67
N LEU A 254 4.02 -5.74 3.78
CA LEU A 254 4.55 -6.65 2.76
C LEU A 254 3.68 -7.91 2.56
N PRO A 255 3.26 -8.64 3.62
CA PRO A 255 2.37 -9.79 3.44
C PRO A 255 1.00 -9.38 2.89
N ALA A 256 0.45 -8.24 3.35
CA ALA A 256 -0.82 -7.73 2.85
C ALA A 256 -0.76 -7.38 1.35
N LEU A 257 0.34 -6.76 0.89
CA LEU A 257 0.57 -6.51 -0.53
C LEU A 257 0.71 -7.82 -1.33
N ARG A 258 1.52 -8.77 -0.84
CA ARG A 258 1.71 -10.09 -1.48
C ARG A 258 0.41 -10.85 -1.67
N ALA A 259 -0.49 -10.80 -0.71
CA ALA A 259 -1.80 -11.46 -0.81
C ALA A 259 -2.62 -10.97 -2.01
N VAL A 260 -2.34 -9.75 -2.49
CA VAL A 260 -3.06 -9.15 -3.62
C VAL A 260 -2.26 -9.26 -4.92
N VAL A 261 -0.94 -9.12 -4.90
CA VAL A 261 -0.14 -9.06 -6.14
C VAL A 261 0.63 -10.34 -6.47
N GLY A 262 0.81 -11.20 -5.49
CA GLY A 262 1.63 -12.41 -5.59
C GLY A 262 3.06 -12.22 -5.08
#